data_b38aed2ad86b33d161b275382291050c
#
_entry.id   b38aed2ad86b33d161b275382291050c
#
_cell.length_a   1.000
_cell.length_b   1.000
_cell.length_c   1.000
_cell.angle_alpha   90.00
_cell.angle_beta   90.00
_cell.angle_gamma   90.00
#
_symmetry.space_group_name_H-M   'P 1'
#
loop_
_entity.id
_entity.type
_entity.pdbx_description
1 polymer ?
#
loop_
_entity_poly.entity_id
_entity_poly.type
_entity_poly.pdbx_seq_one_letter_code
_entity_poly.pdbx_strand_id
1 'polypeptide(L)'
;MLANNETGVIQDVAGLADLARPTRAWFHTDAVQAVGKIDVDFRALNARGVHALTISAHKLGGPKGAGALIVDKRVELAPLVHGGGQERGLRSGTENVPAIVGFGVACRLAAGE
;
A
#
# COMPACT_ATOMS: atom_id res chain seq x y z
N MET A 1 3.45 7.27 7.95
CA MET A 1 3.49 5.79 8.10
C MET A 1 2.49 5.33 9.12
N LEU A 2 1.96 4.12 8.96
CA LEU A 2 1.00 3.54 9.91
C LEU A 2 1.71 2.96 11.15
N ALA A 3 2.79 2.24 10.95
CA ALA A 3 3.62 1.70 12.03
C ALA A 3 5.10 2.02 11.81
N ASN A 4 5.80 2.39 12.87
CA ASN A 4 7.21 2.74 12.83
C ASN A 4 8.08 1.56 13.25
N ASN A 5 9.07 1.21 12.44
CA ASN A 5 9.94 0.05 12.67
C ASN A 5 10.99 0.26 13.76
N GLU A 6 11.30 1.48 14.13
CA GLU A 6 12.29 1.77 15.16
C GLU A 6 11.68 1.91 16.55
N THR A 7 10.55 2.60 16.62
CA THR A 7 9.88 2.90 17.90
C THR A 7 8.74 1.94 18.24
N GLY A 8 8.21 1.21 17.25
CA GLY A 8 7.03 0.36 17.40
C GLY A 8 5.71 1.14 17.53
N VAL A 9 5.73 2.46 17.36
CA VAL A 9 4.53 3.28 17.46
C VAL A 9 3.59 2.99 16.29
N ILE A 10 2.32 2.76 16.61
CA ILE A 10 1.21 2.66 15.65
C ILE A 10 0.44 3.98 15.68
N GLN A 11 0.32 4.62 14.53
CA GLN A 11 -0.36 5.92 14.40
C GLN A 11 -1.86 5.74 14.17
N ASP A 12 -2.66 6.65 14.71
CA ASP A 12 -4.09 6.75 14.40
C ASP A 12 -4.30 7.38 13.01
N VAL A 13 -3.96 6.61 11.98
CA VAL A 13 -4.06 7.04 10.58
C VAL A 13 -5.50 7.37 10.20
N ALA A 14 -6.47 6.63 10.73
CA ALA A 14 -7.89 6.86 10.47
C ALA A 14 -8.37 8.20 11.05
N GLY A 15 -8.00 8.51 12.29
CA GLY A 15 -8.32 9.80 12.92
C GLY A 15 -7.64 10.96 12.22
N LEU A 16 -6.37 10.79 11.80
CA LEU A 16 -5.66 11.81 11.03
C LEU A 16 -6.31 12.04 9.65
N ALA A 17 -6.79 10.99 8.99
CA ALA A 17 -7.49 11.10 7.72
C ALA A 17 -8.83 11.84 7.88
N ASP A 18 -9.57 11.59 8.95
CA ASP A 18 -10.79 12.34 9.26
C ASP A 18 -10.52 13.85 9.43
N LEU A 19 -9.42 14.21 10.09
CA LEU A 19 -9.01 15.61 10.25
C LEU A 19 -8.59 16.25 8.92
N ALA A 20 -7.97 15.49 8.02
CA ALA A 20 -7.55 15.99 6.72
C ALA A 20 -8.71 16.13 5.71
N ARG A 21 -9.79 15.36 5.89
CA ARG A 21 -10.91 15.29 4.95
C ARG A 21 -11.49 16.65 4.53
N PRO A 22 -11.73 17.62 5.43
CA PRO A 22 -12.27 18.92 5.03
C PRO A 22 -11.38 19.71 4.07
N THR A 23 -10.08 19.43 4.05
CA THR A 23 -9.11 20.09 3.17
C THR A 23 -9.16 19.58 1.74
N ARG A 24 -9.83 18.45 1.49
CA ARG A 24 -9.82 17.70 0.21
C ARG A 24 -8.44 17.24 -0.25
N ALA A 25 -7.45 17.24 0.63
CA ALA A 25 -6.12 16.72 0.33
C ALA A 25 -6.16 15.20 0.12
N TRP A 26 -5.34 14.71 -0.81
CA TRP A 26 -5.09 13.28 -0.90
C TRP A 26 -4.31 12.81 0.33
N PHE A 27 -4.78 11.73 0.94
CA PHE A 27 -4.16 11.16 2.13
C PHE A 27 -3.57 9.79 1.80
N HIS A 28 -2.26 9.68 1.92
CA HIS A 28 -1.52 8.44 1.76
C HIS A 28 -0.88 8.01 3.07
N THR A 29 -0.85 6.72 3.34
CA THR A 29 -0.06 6.14 4.43
C THR A 29 0.87 5.06 3.92
N ASP A 30 2.09 5.02 4.43
CA ASP A 30 2.97 3.87 4.30
C ASP A 30 2.56 2.80 5.32
N ALA A 31 2.19 1.61 4.85
CA ALA A 31 1.81 0.47 5.69
C ALA A 31 2.80 -0.70 5.60
N VAL A 32 4.01 -0.44 5.09
CA VAL A 32 5.05 -1.46 4.87
C VAL A 32 5.38 -2.22 6.15
N GLN A 33 5.41 -1.55 7.30
CA GLN A 33 5.68 -2.19 8.59
C GLN A 33 4.43 -2.68 9.34
N ALA A 34 3.25 -2.40 8.83
CA ALA A 34 1.98 -2.75 9.47
C ALA A 34 1.38 -4.06 8.93
N VAL A 35 1.27 -4.17 7.61
CA VAL A 35 0.63 -5.32 6.95
C VAL A 35 1.34 -6.63 7.31
N GLY A 36 0.54 -7.63 7.70
CA GLY A 36 1.03 -8.93 8.17
C GLY A 36 1.49 -8.94 9.62
N LYS A 37 1.41 -7.82 10.36
CA LYS A 37 1.78 -7.72 11.78
C LYS A 37 0.63 -7.19 12.64
N ILE A 38 -0.19 -6.31 12.08
CA ILE A 38 -1.43 -5.80 12.68
C ILE A 38 -2.53 -5.83 11.62
N ASP A 39 -3.78 -5.75 12.05
CA ASP A 39 -4.91 -5.69 11.13
C ASP A 39 -4.88 -4.38 10.32
N VAL A 40 -4.89 -4.50 9.01
CA VAL A 40 -4.95 -3.36 8.07
C VAL A 40 -6.04 -3.63 7.05
N ASP A 41 -7.17 -2.94 7.18
CA ASP A 41 -8.27 -2.99 6.22
C ASP A 41 -8.31 -1.68 5.42
N PHE A 42 -7.88 -1.75 4.16
CA PHE A 42 -7.89 -0.57 3.30
C PHE A 42 -9.30 -0.04 3.03
N ARG A 43 -10.31 -0.90 2.96
CA ARG A 43 -11.68 -0.45 2.73
C ARG A 43 -12.19 0.39 3.90
N ALA A 44 -11.92 -0.06 5.12
CA ALA A 44 -12.26 0.69 6.33
C ALA A 44 -11.49 2.02 6.40
N LEU A 45 -10.19 2.01 6.12
CA LEU A 45 -9.37 3.22 6.07
C LEU A 45 -9.81 4.17 4.96
N ASN A 46 -10.14 3.66 3.78
CA ASN A 46 -10.62 4.47 2.66
C ASN A 46 -11.97 5.14 2.96
N ALA A 47 -12.87 4.45 3.63
CA ALA A 47 -14.14 5.03 4.09
C ALA A 47 -13.92 6.23 5.04
N ARG A 48 -12.79 6.27 5.76
CA ARG A 48 -12.38 7.34 6.66
C ARG A 48 -11.53 8.44 6.00
N GLY A 49 -11.16 8.28 4.72
CA GLY A 49 -10.45 9.29 3.96
C GLY A 49 -8.98 8.97 3.65
N VAL A 50 -8.52 7.75 3.89
CA VAL A 50 -7.22 7.29 3.39
C VAL A 50 -7.38 6.91 1.91
N HIS A 51 -6.71 7.60 1.02
CA HIS A 51 -6.85 7.42 -0.42
C HIS A 51 -5.87 6.43 -1.01
N ALA A 52 -4.72 6.25 -0.36
CA ALA A 52 -3.71 5.30 -0.82
C ALA A 52 -2.90 4.75 0.33
N LEU A 53 -2.39 3.53 0.17
CA LEU A 53 -1.38 2.95 1.05
C LEU A 53 -0.36 2.14 0.26
N THR A 54 0.86 2.10 0.78
CA THR A 54 1.96 1.32 0.21
C THR A 54 2.31 0.12 1.06
N ILE A 55 2.63 -0.98 0.40
CA ILE A 55 3.09 -2.23 1.02
C ILE A 55 4.29 -2.80 0.27
N SER A 56 5.06 -3.67 0.92
CA SER A 56 6.24 -4.31 0.35
C SER A 56 6.30 -5.78 0.70
N ALA A 57 6.55 -6.62 -0.30
CA ALA A 57 6.56 -8.07 -0.16
C ALA A 57 7.56 -8.56 0.90
N HIS A 58 8.79 -8.04 0.88
CA HIS A 58 9.85 -8.53 1.77
C HIS A 58 9.63 -8.23 3.25
N LYS A 59 8.69 -7.35 3.59
CA LYS A 59 8.34 -7.03 4.98
C LYS A 59 7.28 -7.95 5.58
N LEU A 60 6.64 -8.77 4.76
CA LEU A 60 5.65 -9.77 5.19
C LEU A 60 6.01 -11.20 4.77
N GLY A 61 7.31 -11.46 4.62
CA GLY A 61 7.81 -12.80 4.32
C GLY A 61 7.87 -13.16 2.83
N GLY A 62 7.54 -12.21 1.96
CA GLY A 62 7.65 -12.37 0.52
C GLY A 62 9.03 -12.01 -0.04
N PRO A 63 9.22 -12.14 -1.35
CA PRO A 63 10.48 -11.85 -2.01
C PRO A 63 10.78 -10.35 -2.06
N LYS A 64 12.06 -10.00 -2.16
CA LYS A 64 12.49 -8.63 -2.49
C LYS A 64 12.11 -8.28 -3.93
N GLY A 65 11.97 -6.98 -4.20
CA GLY A 65 11.74 -6.46 -5.55
C GLY A 65 10.27 -6.39 -5.98
N ALA A 66 9.34 -6.65 -5.06
CA ALA A 66 7.92 -6.43 -5.29
C ALA A 66 7.30 -5.58 -4.19
N GLY A 67 6.45 -4.67 -4.57
CA GLY A 67 5.64 -3.83 -3.70
C GLY A 67 4.35 -3.47 -4.40
N ALA A 68 3.42 -2.86 -3.67
CA ALA A 68 2.17 -2.42 -4.23
C ALA A 68 1.73 -1.07 -3.66
N LEU A 69 1.10 -0.28 -4.51
CA LEU A 69 0.32 0.89 -4.13
C LEU A 69 -1.15 0.50 -4.26
N ILE A 70 -1.84 0.44 -3.14
CA ILE A 70 -3.30 0.28 -3.10
C ILE A 70 -3.88 1.69 -3.10
N VAL A 71 -4.77 1.97 -4.04
CA VAL A 71 -5.24 3.33 -4.28
C VAL A 71 -6.73 3.36 -4.58
N ASP A 72 -7.41 4.38 -4.05
CA ASP A 72 -8.80 4.68 -4.37
C ASP A 72 -8.92 5.02 -5.86
N LYS A 73 -9.92 4.44 -6.51
CA LYS A 73 -10.17 4.64 -7.96
C LYS A 73 -10.40 6.08 -8.38
N ARG A 74 -10.73 6.97 -7.44
CA ARG A 74 -10.91 8.41 -7.69
C ARG A 74 -9.61 9.17 -7.80
N VAL A 75 -8.50 8.57 -7.34
CA VAL A 75 -7.18 9.20 -7.42
C VAL A 75 -6.62 9.02 -8.82
N GLU A 76 -6.33 10.10 -9.49
CA GLU A 76 -5.63 10.07 -10.77
C GLU A 76 -4.13 10.13 -10.53
N LEU A 77 -3.42 9.11 -11.03
CA LEU A 77 -1.97 9.00 -10.91
C LEU A 77 -1.30 9.39 -12.23
N ALA A 78 -0.30 10.24 -12.14
CA ALA A 78 0.60 10.50 -13.25
C ALA A 78 1.74 9.46 -13.24
N PRO A 79 2.03 8.80 -14.37
CA PRO A 79 3.13 7.86 -14.44
C PRO A 79 4.48 8.59 -14.27
N LEU A 80 5.37 7.99 -13.50
CA LEU A 80 6.75 8.47 -13.34
C LEU A 80 7.72 7.69 -14.25
N VAL A 81 7.46 6.41 -14.50
CA VAL A 81 8.26 5.54 -15.35
C VAL A 81 7.47 5.26 -16.62
N HIS A 82 7.93 5.81 -17.73
CA HIS A 82 7.31 5.67 -19.04
C HIS A 82 7.98 4.54 -19.84
N GLY A 83 7.25 3.93 -20.77
CA GLY A 83 7.76 2.88 -21.63
C GLY A 83 6.65 2.01 -22.23
N GLY A 84 6.67 0.71 -21.98
CA GLY A 84 5.79 -0.28 -22.63
C GLY A 84 4.33 -0.30 -22.16
N GLY A 85 3.92 0.58 -21.25
CA GLY A 85 2.52 0.70 -20.85
C GLY A 85 2.04 -0.34 -19.84
N GLN A 86 2.94 -1.06 -19.17
CA GLN A 86 2.59 -2.01 -18.12
C GLN A 86 1.88 -1.31 -16.96
N GLU A 87 1.25 -2.08 -16.08
CA GLU A 87 0.46 -1.55 -14.96
C GLU A 87 -0.54 -0.47 -15.42
N ARG A 88 -1.25 -0.73 -16.51
CA ARG A 88 -2.23 0.20 -17.11
C ARG A 88 -1.61 1.55 -17.52
N GLY A 89 -0.34 1.56 -17.90
CA GLY A 89 0.40 2.77 -18.24
C GLY A 89 0.87 3.60 -17.05
N LEU A 90 0.61 3.16 -15.83
CA LEU A 90 0.96 3.92 -14.63
C LEU A 90 2.40 3.67 -14.17
N ARG A 91 2.93 2.48 -14.46
CA ARG A 91 4.32 2.14 -14.16
C ARG A 91 4.83 1.17 -15.21
N SER A 92 5.54 1.67 -16.19
CA SER A 92 6.10 0.88 -17.29
C SER A 92 7.32 0.06 -16.87
N GLY A 93 7.65 -0.94 -17.65
CA GLY A 93 8.70 -1.92 -17.43
C GLY A 93 8.12 -3.32 -17.28
N THR A 94 8.80 -4.31 -17.85
CA THR A 94 8.38 -5.71 -17.75
C THR A 94 8.20 -6.10 -16.31
N GLU A 95 7.07 -6.69 -15.99
CA GLU A 95 6.70 -7.06 -14.64
C GLU A 95 7.60 -8.18 -14.09
N ASN A 96 8.02 -8.06 -12.84
CA ASN A 96 8.72 -9.10 -12.10
C ASN A 96 7.71 -10.15 -11.61
N VAL A 97 7.21 -10.97 -12.53
CA VAL A 97 6.14 -11.94 -12.26
C VAL A 97 6.50 -12.91 -11.12
N PRO A 98 7.70 -13.49 -11.06
CA PRO A 98 8.05 -14.38 -9.93
C PRO A 98 7.93 -13.71 -8.57
N ALA A 99 8.40 -12.48 -8.43
CA ALA A 99 8.32 -11.74 -7.17
C ALA A 99 6.87 -11.33 -6.85
N ILE A 100 6.07 -10.98 -7.86
CA ILE A 100 4.66 -10.64 -7.69
C ILE A 100 3.85 -11.87 -7.24
N VAL A 101 4.12 -13.04 -7.82
CA VAL A 101 3.48 -14.30 -7.38
C VAL A 101 3.85 -14.62 -5.93
N GLY A 102 5.14 -14.55 -5.59
CA GLY A 102 5.60 -14.74 -4.22
C GLY A 102 5.00 -13.72 -3.24
N PHE A 103 4.80 -12.48 -3.67
CA PHE A 103 4.09 -11.47 -2.89
C PHE A 103 2.64 -11.87 -2.62
N GLY A 104 1.92 -12.35 -3.65
CA GLY A 104 0.55 -12.85 -3.48
C GLY A 104 0.45 -14.00 -2.48
N VAL A 105 1.41 -14.94 -2.51
CA VAL A 105 1.50 -16.03 -1.52
C VAL A 105 1.70 -15.45 -0.11
N ALA A 106 2.66 -14.54 0.05
CA ALA A 106 2.92 -13.91 1.35
C ALA A 106 1.71 -13.17 1.91
N CYS A 107 0.95 -12.48 1.05
CA CYS A 107 -0.29 -11.82 1.46
C CYS A 107 -1.34 -12.82 1.99
N ARG A 108 -1.53 -13.95 1.31
CA ARG A 108 -2.47 -14.99 1.77
C ARG A 108 -2.06 -15.57 3.12
N LEU A 109 -0.79 -15.91 3.27
CA LEU A 109 -0.26 -16.44 4.53
C LEU A 109 -0.40 -15.42 5.68
N ALA A 110 -0.16 -14.14 5.40
CA ALA A 110 -0.34 -13.08 6.38
C ALA A 110 -1.80 -12.86 6.78
N ALA A 111 -2.74 -13.17 5.88
CA ALA A 111 -4.18 -13.15 6.16
C ALA A 111 -4.68 -14.40 6.92
N GLY A 112 -3.82 -15.39 7.18
CA GLY A 112 -4.17 -16.62 7.91
C GLY A 112 -4.76 -17.72 7.04
N GLU A 113 -4.48 -17.71 5.75
CA GLU A 113 -4.89 -18.76 4.80
C GLU A 113 -3.87 -19.90 4.71
#